data_92badda13a1aedbdc0f424857606d79d
#
_entry.id   92badda13a1aedbdc0f424857606d79d
#
_cell.length_a   1.000
_cell.length_b   1.000
_cell.length_c   1.000
_cell.angle_alpha   90.00
_cell.angle_beta   90.00
_cell.angle_gamma   90.00
#
_symmetry.space_group_name_H-M   'P 1'
#
loop_
_entity.id
_entity.type
_entity.pdbx_description
1 polymer ?
#
loop_
_entity_poly.entity_id
_entity_poly.type
_entity_poly.pdbx_seq_one_letter_code
_entity_poly.pdbx_strand_id
1 'polypeptide(L)'
;MPAAPRRLPPAVADIIAAAEWYDDQRTGLGDEFLTEVDAVICSLAKSPLIHAIRFADVRCARLKRFKPYGVFYYLWQGEVIVFGVFHASRHPQGIRGRRTRLS
;
A
#
# COMPACT_ATOMS: atom_id res chain seq x y z
N MET A 1 21.11 -0.67 -9.21
CA MET A 1 20.29 -0.39 -8.01
C MET A 1 18.82 -0.42 -8.36
N PRO A 2 17.98 -1.09 -7.58
CA PRO A 2 16.55 -1.04 -7.86
C PRO A 2 16.02 0.37 -7.65
N ALA A 3 15.07 0.77 -8.50
CA ALA A 3 14.42 2.06 -8.36
C ALA A 3 13.55 2.07 -7.10
N ALA A 4 13.40 3.23 -6.47
CA ALA A 4 12.49 3.39 -5.35
C ALA A 4 11.04 3.12 -5.81
N PRO A 5 10.21 2.46 -4.99
CA PRO A 5 8.82 2.27 -5.35
C PRO A 5 8.12 3.60 -5.59
N ARG A 6 7.30 3.63 -6.64
CA ARG A 6 6.50 4.81 -6.95
C ARG A 6 5.17 4.76 -6.21
N ARG A 7 4.82 5.86 -5.55
CA ARG A 7 3.53 5.99 -4.86
C ARG A 7 2.63 6.87 -5.71
N LEU A 8 1.56 6.29 -6.24
CA LEU A 8 0.60 7.07 -7.03
C LEU A 8 -0.23 7.98 -6.11
N PRO A 9 -0.72 9.12 -6.63
CA PRO A 9 -1.49 10.06 -5.80
C PRO A 9 -2.63 9.43 -5.00
N PRO A 10 -3.44 8.49 -5.54
CA PRO A 10 -4.47 7.86 -4.73
C PRO A 10 -3.92 7.07 -3.54
N ALA A 11 -2.75 6.43 -3.71
CA ALA A 11 -2.12 5.72 -2.59
C ALA A 11 -1.65 6.69 -1.52
N VAL A 12 -1.08 7.82 -1.91
CA VAL A 12 -0.66 8.86 -0.96
C VAL A 12 -1.86 9.36 -0.18
N ALA A 13 -2.99 9.62 -0.85
CA ALA A 13 -4.22 10.05 -0.20
C ALA A 13 -4.73 9.02 0.81
N ASP A 14 -4.68 7.72 0.45
CA ASP A 14 -5.07 6.64 1.35
C ASP A 14 -4.22 6.63 2.61
N ILE A 15 -2.91 6.80 2.45
CA ILE A 15 -1.96 6.78 3.57
C ILE A 15 -2.25 7.94 4.52
N ILE A 16 -2.45 9.14 3.98
CA ILE A 16 -2.73 10.34 4.77
C ILE A 16 -4.04 10.16 5.54
N ALA A 17 -5.08 9.70 4.88
CA ALA A 17 -6.40 9.50 5.51
C ALA A 17 -6.32 8.49 6.65
N ALA A 18 -5.61 7.38 6.44
CA ALA A 18 -5.45 6.37 7.48
C ALA A 18 -4.64 6.89 8.66
N ALA A 19 -3.57 7.64 8.38
CA ALA A 19 -2.74 8.22 9.45
C ALA A 19 -3.56 9.21 10.30
N GLU A 20 -4.37 10.04 9.67
CA GLU A 20 -5.23 10.97 10.37
C GLU A 20 -6.23 10.24 11.26
N TRP A 21 -6.83 9.16 10.74
CA TRP A 21 -7.76 8.36 11.51
C TRP A 21 -7.11 7.77 12.76
N TYR A 22 -5.88 7.24 12.62
CA TYR A 22 -5.15 6.68 13.76
C TYR A 22 -4.76 7.75 14.78
N ASP A 23 -4.38 8.94 14.32
CA ASP A 23 -4.06 10.06 15.21
C ASP A 23 -5.27 10.51 16.01
N ASP A 24 -6.47 10.43 15.43
CA ASP A 24 -7.71 10.73 16.14
C ASP A 24 -7.98 9.71 17.24
N GLN A 25 -7.54 8.47 17.07
CA GLN A 25 -7.67 7.43 18.10
C GLN A 25 -6.68 7.65 19.25
N ARG A 26 -5.45 8.02 18.93
CA ARG A 26 -4.41 8.30 19.92
C ARG A 26 -3.33 9.16 19.25
N THR A 27 -3.01 10.29 19.87
CA THR A 27 -1.97 11.19 19.37
C THR A 27 -0.65 10.44 19.17
N GLY A 28 -0.03 10.62 18.01
CA GLY A 28 1.22 9.96 17.63
C GLY A 28 1.05 8.62 16.93
N LEU A 29 -0.15 8.03 16.98
CA LEU A 29 -0.39 6.73 16.34
C LEU A 29 -0.31 6.84 14.81
N GLY A 30 -0.70 7.98 14.25
CA GLY A 30 -0.57 8.23 12.83
C GLY A 30 0.88 8.19 12.36
N ASP A 31 1.80 8.78 13.15
CA ASP A 31 3.22 8.74 12.82
C ASP A 31 3.77 7.30 12.87
N GLU A 32 3.31 6.50 13.82
CA GLU A 32 3.71 5.09 13.89
C GLU A 32 3.20 4.32 12.67
N PHE A 33 1.98 4.62 12.21
CA PHE A 33 1.42 4.04 11.00
C PHE A 33 2.26 4.42 9.78
N LEU A 34 2.58 5.71 9.63
CA LEU A 34 3.41 6.19 8.51
C LEU A 34 4.78 5.51 8.49
N THR A 35 5.39 5.34 9.66
CA THR A 35 6.68 4.67 9.76
C THR A 35 6.62 3.24 9.25
N GLU A 36 5.59 2.49 9.64
CA GLU A 36 5.46 1.11 9.17
C GLU A 36 5.15 1.04 7.67
N VAL A 37 4.27 1.90 7.17
CA VAL A 37 3.96 1.96 5.74
C VAL A 37 5.22 2.24 4.93
N ASP A 38 6.02 3.22 5.36
CA ASP A 38 7.27 3.56 4.67
C ASP A 38 8.23 2.38 4.66
N ALA A 39 8.37 1.69 5.79
CA ALA A 39 9.25 0.53 5.88
C ALA A 39 8.79 -0.59 4.94
N VAL A 40 7.50 -0.87 4.89
CA VAL A 40 6.93 -1.90 4.01
C VAL A 40 7.18 -1.53 2.54
N ILE A 41 6.86 -0.29 2.16
CA ILE A 41 7.04 0.15 0.77
C ILE A 41 8.52 0.07 0.38
N CYS A 42 9.43 0.54 1.23
CA CYS A 42 10.85 0.49 0.94
C CYS A 42 11.33 -0.96 0.75
N SER A 43 10.80 -1.91 1.51
CA SER A 43 11.18 -3.31 1.39
C SER A 43 10.82 -3.91 0.02
N LEU A 44 9.80 -3.36 -0.65
CA LEU A 44 9.36 -3.85 -1.95
C LEU A 44 10.40 -3.61 -3.05
N ALA A 45 11.28 -2.62 -2.87
CA ALA A 45 12.36 -2.38 -3.83
C ALA A 45 13.32 -3.56 -3.89
N LYS A 46 13.54 -4.22 -2.75
CA LYS A 46 14.47 -5.35 -2.66
C LYS A 46 13.79 -6.68 -2.98
N SER A 47 12.53 -6.84 -2.62
CA SER A 47 11.82 -8.12 -2.72
C SER A 47 10.41 -7.92 -3.27
N PRO A 48 10.29 -7.45 -4.52
CA PRO A 48 8.96 -7.13 -5.07
C PRO A 48 8.10 -8.36 -5.34
N LEU A 49 8.70 -9.54 -5.44
CA LEU A 49 7.98 -10.76 -5.78
C LEU A 49 7.65 -11.64 -4.57
N ILE A 50 8.04 -11.21 -3.36
CA ILE A 50 7.86 -12.03 -2.16
C ILE A 50 6.38 -12.20 -1.78
N HIS A 51 5.54 -11.24 -2.14
CA HIS A 51 4.12 -11.28 -1.83
C HIS A 51 3.35 -11.92 -2.99
N ALA A 52 2.39 -12.78 -2.65
CA ALA A 52 1.61 -13.51 -3.66
C ALA A 52 0.70 -12.56 -4.44
N ILE A 53 0.44 -12.93 -5.70
CA ILE A 53 -0.54 -12.23 -6.52
C ILE A 53 -1.93 -12.47 -5.93
N ARG A 54 -2.69 -11.41 -5.73
CA ARG A 54 -4.06 -11.45 -5.22
C ARG A 54 -5.07 -11.57 -6.35
N PHE A 55 -4.88 -10.81 -7.41
CA PHE A 55 -5.68 -10.89 -8.63
C PHE A 55 -4.93 -10.17 -9.75
N ALA A 56 -5.15 -10.58 -10.98
CA ALA A 56 -4.46 -10.02 -12.16
C ALA A 56 -2.96 -9.93 -11.91
N ASP A 57 -2.37 -8.73 -11.90
CA ASP A 57 -0.97 -8.50 -11.60
C ASP A 57 -0.75 -7.87 -10.22
N VAL A 58 -1.80 -7.79 -9.40
CA VAL A 58 -1.77 -7.07 -8.12
C VAL A 58 -1.29 -7.95 -7.00
N ARG A 59 -0.34 -7.44 -6.23
CA ARG A 59 0.19 -8.05 -5.01
C ARG A 59 -0.18 -7.18 -3.81
N CYS A 60 -0.18 -7.77 -2.62
CA CYS A 60 -0.49 -7.06 -1.38
C CYS A 60 0.54 -7.38 -0.30
N ALA A 61 1.14 -6.34 0.26
CA ALA A 61 2.01 -6.45 1.42
C ALA A 61 1.24 -6.00 2.66
N ARG A 62 0.92 -6.95 3.55
CA ARG A 62 0.14 -6.65 4.75
C ARG A 62 1.02 -5.98 5.80
N LEU A 63 0.45 -5.01 6.51
CA LEU A 63 1.13 -4.41 7.65
C LEU A 63 1.06 -5.38 8.84
N LYS A 64 2.11 -5.41 9.66
CA LYS A 64 2.16 -6.32 10.81
C LYS A 64 1.42 -5.75 12.01
N ARG A 65 1.73 -4.52 12.39
CA ARG A 65 1.15 -3.88 13.56
C ARG A 65 -0.24 -3.31 13.26
N PHE A 66 -0.43 -2.83 12.03
CA PHE A 66 -1.71 -2.28 11.59
C PHE A 66 -2.37 -3.26 10.63
N LYS A 67 -2.59 -4.48 11.11
CA LYS A 67 -3.05 -5.62 10.32
C LYS A 67 -4.25 -5.38 9.41
N PRO A 68 -5.21 -4.51 9.75
CA PRO A 68 -6.31 -4.23 8.84
C PRO A 68 -5.87 -3.62 7.51
N TYR A 69 -4.67 -3.04 7.43
CA TYR A 69 -4.21 -2.38 6.22
C TYR A 69 -3.20 -3.22 5.44
N GLY A 70 -3.24 -3.07 4.11
CA GLY A 70 -2.25 -3.64 3.22
C GLY A 70 -1.85 -2.64 2.15
N VAL A 71 -0.62 -2.76 1.68
CA VAL A 71 -0.07 -1.97 0.58
C VAL A 71 -0.29 -2.75 -0.70
N PHE A 72 -1.09 -2.21 -1.62
CA PHE A 72 -1.41 -2.87 -2.89
C PHE A 72 -0.55 -2.27 -4.00
N TYR A 73 0.11 -3.15 -4.75
CA TYR A 73 1.06 -2.72 -5.77
C TYR A 73 1.08 -3.69 -6.94
N TYR A 74 1.65 -3.23 -8.05
CA TYR A 74 1.93 -4.07 -9.22
C TYR A 74 3.29 -3.67 -9.77
N LEU A 75 3.83 -4.51 -10.65
CA LEU A 75 5.10 -4.22 -11.30
C LEU A 75 4.83 -3.70 -12.71
N TRP A 76 5.51 -2.64 -13.07
CA TRP A 76 5.44 -2.06 -14.40
C TRP A 76 6.86 -1.75 -14.85
N GLN A 77 7.31 -2.44 -15.91
CA GLN A 77 8.65 -2.28 -16.46
C GLN A 77 9.74 -2.38 -15.38
N GLY A 78 9.57 -3.35 -14.48
CA GLY A 78 10.51 -3.58 -13.38
C GLY A 78 10.39 -2.66 -12.19
N GLU A 79 9.49 -1.68 -12.24
CA GLU A 79 9.25 -0.76 -11.13
C GLU A 79 8.06 -1.22 -10.28
N VAL A 80 8.16 -1.00 -8.97
CA VAL A 80 7.05 -1.22 -8.04
C VAL A 80 6.15 0.01 -8.07
N ILE A 81 4.88 -0.19 -8.40
CA ILE A 81 3.88 0.88 -8.44
C ILE A 81 2.86 0.63 -7.34
N VAL A 82 2.91 1.46 -6.30
CA VAL A 82 1.95 1.39 -5.20
C VAL A 82 0.74 2.24 -5.59
N PHE A 83 -0.42 1.60 -5.74
CA PHE A 83 -1.63 2.30 -6.18
C PHE A 83 -2.69 2.45 -5.09
N GLY A 84 -2.50 1.83 -3.94
CA GLY A 84 -3.45 1.97 -2.85
C GLY A 84 -2.94 1.38 -1.56
N VAL A 85 -3.46 1.90 -0.45
CA VAL A 85 -3.26 1.34 0.88
C VAL A 85 -4.65 1.19 1.47
N PHE A 86 -5.15 -0.05 1.50
CA PHE A 86 -6.55 -0.34 1.80
C PHE A 86 -6.72 -1.10 3.09
N HIS A 87 -7.79 -0.78 3.79
CA HIS A 87 -8.27 -1.56 4.92
C HIS A 87 -8.83 -2.90 4.40
N ALA A 88 -8.65 -3.96 5.17
CA ALA A 88 -9.12 -5.31 4.79
C ALA A 88 -10.63 -5.37 4.57
N SER A 89 -11.39 -4.47 5.19
CA SER A 89 -12.83 -4.41 5.01
C SER A 89 -13.24 -3.79 3.68
N ARG A 90 -12.28 -3.22 2.94
CA ARG A 90 -12.58 -2.62 1.63
C ARG A 90 -13.06 -3.67 0.67
N HIS A 91 -14.16 -3.36 -0.04
CA HIS A 91 -14.75 -4.29 -0.99
C HIS A 91 -13.77 -4.60 -2.13
N PRO A 92 -13.56 -5.88 -2.48
CA PRO A 92 -12.61 -6.25 -3.54
C PRO A 92 -12.86 -5.56 -4.88
N GLN A 93 -14.12 -5.32 -5.23
CA GLN A 93 -14.46 -4.64 -6.49
C GLN A 93 -13.94 -3.21 -6.53
N GLY A 94 -13.90 -2.52 -5.38
CA GLY A 94 -13.35 -1.17 -5.31
C GLY A 94 -11.85 -1.16 -5.59
N ILE A 95 -11.14 -2.16 -5.08
CA ILE A 95 -9.70 -2.32 -5.31
C ILE A 95 -9.43 -2.65 -6.78
N ARG A 96 -10.18 -3.58 -7.34
CA ARG A 96 -10.07 -3.96 -8.76
C ARG A 96 -10.39 -2.79 -9.67
N GLY A 97 -11.43 -2.03 -9.35
CA GLY A 97 -11.83 -0.86 -10.12
C GLY A 97 -10.74 0.19 -10.15
N ARG A 98 -10.09 0.46 -9.01
CA ARG A 98 -8.98 1.42 -8.98
C ARG A 98 -7.83 0.95 -9.86
N ARG A 99 -7.45 -0.33 -9.78
CA ARG A 99 -6.35 -0.86 -10.60
C ARG A 99 -6.67 -0.72 -12.08
N THR A 100 -7.89 -1.03 -12.48
CA THR A 100 -8.32 -0.93 -13.88
C THR A 100 -8.25 0.50 -14.38
N ARG A 101 -8.68 1.47 -13.58
CA ARG A 101 -8.65 2.89 -13.97
C ARG A 101 -7.23 3.42 -14.17
N LEU A 102 -6.25 2.78 -13.54
CA LEU A 102 -4.84 3.19 -13.64
C LEU A 102 -4.12 2.56 -14.84
N SER A 103 -4.76 1.64 -15.51
CA SER A 103 -4.15 0.90 -16.64
C SER A 103 -4.21 1.68 -17.95
#